data_ee6531ca6dc92aa4d82cf446c555ea4c
#
_entry.id   ee6531ca6dc92aa4d82cf446c555ea4c
#
_cell.length_a   1.000
_cell.length_b   1.000
_cell.length_c   1.000
_cell.angle_alpha   90.00
_cell.angle_beta   90.00
_cell.angle_gamma   90.00
#
_symmetry.space_group_name_H-M   'P 1'
#
loop_
_entity.id
_entity.type
_entity.pdbx_description
1 polymer ?
#
loop_
_entity_poly.entity_id
_entity_poly.type
_entity_poly.pdbx_seq_one_letter_code
_entity_poly.pdbx_strand_id
1 'polypeptide(L)'
;MTVDVWELTDPPEATTVVVIGAGPAGLTVANLLRRSGIDCVVLERQSRAYVGQRQRAGIVETRAVRMFESWGLADRVLGGVPSEGILEFRVDGERHLVRDYDHDGSAGPPARICPQQVLVQKLIAAYLEDGGDLRFEAADVSLHDLTGDRPTVRYRAADGTPRSLTCSFVAGCDGDHGISRAAVPAGALTAHAYDHGIGWLTVLADAPPPAHPLFAVSEHGFAAHFPRGPHSSRFYLQCPPDDDPGAWPDTRVRDALRTRLADPALPFGPITDREVFRLRSLVHDPLRYGRLFLVGDAAHIVSPMGGKGMNLALYGADLFARAVRDVVRNDDETALRDYSRRCLRRVWNDQEFSDWLTRTLHDAGDDTLHGPFRRNLARARLDRLFTSPAAGRAFAELMTGVEPD
;
A
#
# COMPACT_ATOMS: atom_id res chain seq x y z
N MET A 1 -35.52 -13.30 -15.50
CA MET A 1 -34.56 -14.32 -15.90
C MET A 1 -33.75 -13.73 -17.06
N THR A 2 -32.65 -13.06 -16.74
CA THR A 2 -31.66 -12.65 -17.74
C THR A 2 -30.85 -13.89 -18.06
N VAL A 3 -30.97 -14.37 -19.29
CA VAL A 3 -30.13 -15.45 -19.82
C VAL A 3 -28.71 -14.88 -19.85
N ASP A 4 -27.85 -15.47 -19.04
CA ASP A 4 -26.42 -15.13 -18.99
C ASP A 4 -25.77 -15.71 -20.26
N VAL A 5 -25.76 -14.92 -21.34
CA VAL A 5 -25.23 -15.35 -22.64
C VAL A 5 -23.70 -15.16 -22.62
N TRP A 6 -23.00 -15.98 -21.84
CA TRP A 6 -21.57 -16.22 -21.98
C TRP A 6 -21.35 -17.30 -23.04
N GLU A 7 -21.64 -16.99 -24.31
CA GLU A 7 -21.21 -17.84 -25.41
C GLU A 7 -19.70 -17.64 -25.62
N LEU A 8 -18.93 -18.55 -25.03
CA LEU A 8 -17.47 -18.61 -25.26
C LEU A 8 -17.27 -19.10 -26.71
N THR A 9 -16.67 -18.26 -27.55
CA THR A 9 -16.32 -18.60 -28.93
C THR A 9 -15.09 -19.50 -29.01
N ASP A 10 -14.21 -19.44 -28.01
CA ASP A 10 -12.96 -20.18 -27.96
C ASP A 10 -12.88 -21.04 -26.69
N PRO A 11 -12.14 -22.19 -26.72
CA PRO A 11 -11.86 -22.97 -25.53
C PRO A 11 -11.10 -22.13 -24.49
N PRO A 12 -11.24 -22.41 -23.18
CA PRO A 12 -10.51 -21.71 -22.16
C PRO A 12 -9.00 -21.78 -22.37
N GLU A 13 -8.33 -20.63 -22.32
CA GLU A 13 -6.87 -20.57 -22.24
C GLU A 13 -6.42 -21.12 -20.87
N ALA A 14 -5.24 -21.74 -20.77
CA ALA A 14 -4.72 -22.28 -19.52
C ALA A 14 -3.46 -21.51 -19.08
N THR A 15 -3.37 -21.24 -17.79
CA THR A 15 -2.18 -20.64 -17.14
C THR A 15 -2.00 -21.20 -15.74
N THR A 16 -0.83 -21.03 -15.13
CA THR A 16 -0.62 -21.45 -13.74
C THR A 16 -1.34 -20.51 -12.76
N VAL A 17 -1.23 -19.19 -12.96
CA VAL A 17 -1.83 -18.20 -12.08
C VAL A 17 -2.59 -17.13 -12.87
N VAL A 18 -3.80 -16.80 -12.43
CA VAL A 18 -4.48 -15.57 -12.85
C VAL A 18 -4.38 -14.55 -11.73
N VAL A 19 -3.85 -13.37 -12.06
CA VAL A 19 -3.71 -12.22 -11.16
C VAL A 19 -4.80 -11.21 -11.47
N ILE A 20 -5.64 -10.87 -10.50
CA ILE A 20 -6.70 -9.88 -10.65
C ILE A 20 -6.23 -8.54 -10.10
N GLY A 21 -6.01 -7.57 -11.00
CA GLY A 21 -5.55 -6.20 -10.69
C GLY A 21 -4.07 -5.97 -10.95
N ALA A 22 -3.75 -4.86 -11.63
CA ALA A 22 -2.39 -4.40 -11.96
C ALA A 22 -1.91 -3.26 -11.03
N GLY A 23 -2.28 -3.30 -9.76
CA GLY A 23 -1.68 -2.47 -8.71
C GLY A 23 -0.31 -2.98 -8.27
N PRO A 24 0.32 -2.33 -7.26
CA PRO A 24 1.63 -2.77 -6.74
C PRO A 24 1.68 -4.25 -6.36
N ALA A 25 0.61 -4.78 -5.71
CA ALA A 25 0.51 -6.18 -5.34
C ALA A 25 0.56 -7.11 -6.56
N GLY A 26 -0.37 -6.93 -7.50
CA GLY A 26 -0.52 -7.83 -8.65
C GLY A 26 0.67 -7.78 -9.60
N LEU A 27 1.19 -6.59 -9.89
CA LEU A 27 2.38 -6.46 -10.72
C LEU A 27 3.63 -7.06 -10.06
N THR A 28 3.73 -6.99 -8.72
CA THR A 28 4.81 -7.66 -8.01
C THR A 28 4.65 -9.18 -8.10
N VAL A 29 3.47 -9.73 -7.79
CA VAL A 29 3.19 -11.17 -7.98
C VAL A 29 3.61 -11.61 -9.38
N ALA A 30 3.14 -10.91 -10.41
CA ALA A 30 3.39 -11.24 -11.81
C ALA A 30 4.89 -11.26 -12.17
N ASN A 31 5.62 -10.20 -11.77
CA ASN A 31 7.07 -10.13 -12.01
C ASN A 31 7.82 -11.27 -11.31
N LEU A 32 7.48 -11.57 -10.04
CA LEU A 32 8.16 -12.64 -9.28
C LEU A 32 7.88 -14.03 -9.86
N LEU A 33 6.64 -14.31 -10.27
CA LEU A 33 6.26 -15.55 -10.94
C LEU A 33 6.99 -15.69 -12.29
N ARG A 34 6.97 -14.63 -13.11
CA ARG A 34 7.65 -14.63 -14.42
C ARG A 34 9.14 -14.94 -14.30
N ARG A 35 9.83 -14.31 -13.32
CA ARG A 35 11.24 -14.59 -13.02
C ARG A 35 11.50 -16.00 -12.49
N SER A 36 10.47 -16.64 -11.96
CA SER A 36 10.53 -18.06 -11.57
C SER A 36 10.27 -19.02 -12.72
N GLY A 37 9.97 -18.52 -13.94
CA GLY A 37 9.57 -19.32 -15.09
C GLY A 37 8.13 -19.86 -14.97
N ILE A 38 7.28 -19.21 -14.19
CA ILE A 38 5.88 -19.60 -13.96
C ILE A 38 4.97 -18.68 -14.77
N ASP A 39 4.13 -19.28 -15.61
CA ASP A 39 3.19 -18.53 -16.43
C ASP A 39 2.07 -17.93 -15.58
N CYS A 40 1.78 -16.65 -15.84
CA CYS A 40 0.65 -15.98 -15.24
C CYS A 40 0.07 -14.93 -16.20
N VAL A 41 -1.25 -14.73 -16.09
CA VAL A 41 -2.00 -13.69 -16.82
C VAL A 41 -2.48 -12.66 -15.79
N VAL A 42 -2.22 -11.39 -16.06
CA VAL A 42 -2.72 -10.28 -15.24
C VAL A 42 -3.92 -9.64 -15.92
N LEU A 43 -5.05 -9.56 -15.22
CA LEU A 43 -6.26 -8.88 -15.67
C LEU A 43 -6.44 -7.56 -14.91
N GLU A 44 -6.53 -6.46 -15.64
CA GLU A 44 -6.75 -5.12 -15.08
C GLU A 44 -7.97 -4.47 -15.73
N ARG A 45 -8.91 -3.98 -14.91
CA ARG A 45 -10.15 -3.35 -15.40
C ARG A 45 -9.94 -1.96 -15.99
N GLN A 46 -8.89 -1.27 -15.58
CA GLN A 46 -8.58 0.09 -16.01
C GLN A 46 -7.65 0.09 -17.22
N SER A 47 -7.56 1.24 -17.89
CA SER A 47 -6.57 1.44 -18.94
C SER A 47 -5.15 1.54 -18.38
N ARG A 48 -4.15 1.24 -19.22
CA ARG A 48 -2.72 1.40 -18.86
C ARG A 48 -2.38 2.81 -18.39
N ALA A 49 -2.96 3.83 -19.06
CA ALA A 49 -2.73 5.23 -18.71
C ALA A 49 -3.22 5.55 -17.29
N TYR A 50 -4.43 5.10 -16.94
CA TYR A 50 -4.99 5.31 -15.60
C TYR A 50 -4.14 4.65 -14.52
N VAL A 51 -3.78 3.37 -14.69
CA VAL A 51 -2.96 2.62 -13.72
C VAL A 51 -1.61 3.28 -13.50
N GLY A 52 -0.97 3.77 -14.57
CA GLY A 52 0.33 4.43 -14.52
C GLY A 52 0.32 5.83 -13.90
N GLN A 53 -0.85 6.43 -13.68
CA GLN A 53 -0.97 7.79 -13.11
C GLN A 53 -1.48 7.81 -11.67
N ARG A 54 -2.03 6.69 -11.17
CA ARG A 54 -2.65 6.62 -9.85
C ARG A 54 -1.64 6.86 -8.72
N GLN A 55 -1.86 7.90 -7.93
CA GLN A 55 -0.97 8.34 -6.85
C GLN A 55 -1.55 7.97 -5.48
N ARG A 56 -0.83 7.19 -4.67
CA ARG A 56 -1.19 6.88 -3.27
C ARG A 56 0.05 6.87 -2.37
N ALA A 57 0.74 5.72 -2.27
CA ALA A 57 1.93 5.55 -1.45
C ALA A 57 3.18 6.23 -2.04
N GLY A 58 4.23 6.39 -1.24
CA GLY A 58 5.45 7.05 -1.68
C GLY A 58 6.74 6.52 -1.06
N ILE A 59 6.68 5.44 -0.26
CA ILE A 59 7.85 4.87 0.42
C ILE A 59 7.91 3.36 0.18
N VAL A 60 9.05 2.88 -0.28
CA VAL A 60 9.42 1.46 -0.32
C VAL A 60 10.41 1.22 0.83
N GLU A 61 9.97 0.48 1.85
CA GLU A 61 10.76 0.23 3.07
C GLU A 61 11.96 -0.70 2.79
N THR A 62 12.94 -0.70 3.68
CA THR A 62 14.17 -1.52 3.60
C THR A 62 13.90 -2.99 3.25
N ARG A 63 12.91 -3.61 3.88
CA ARG A 63 12.53 -5.00 3.62
C ARG A 63 12.07 -5.22 2.18
N ALA A 64 11.26 -4.31 1.63
CA ALA A 64 10.80 -4.40 0.25
C ALA A 64 11.95 -4.18 -0.75
N VAL A 65 12.92 -3.31 -0.42
CA VAL A 65 14.15 -3.15 -1.20
C VAL A 65 14.92 -4.47 -1.23
N ARG A 66 15.18 -5.10 -0.06
CA ARG A 66 15.84 -6.42 0.03
C ARG A 66 15.09 -7.50 -0.74
N MET A 67 13.75 -7.50 -0.68
CA MET A 67 12.95 -8.41 -1.47
C MET A 67 13.24 -8.23 -2.96
N PHE A 68 13.18 -7.02 -3.51
CA PHE A 68 13.49 -6.77 -4.92
C PHE A 68 14.93 -7.15 -5.28
N GLU A 69 15.90 -6.93 -4.38
CA GLU A 69 17.29 -7.37 -4.54
C GLU A 69 17.37 -8.90 -4.63
N SER A 70 16.72 -9.62 -3.72
CA SER A 70 16.73 -11.10 -3.69
C SER A 70 16.13 -11.73 -4.94
N TRP A 71 15.26 -11.01 -5.63
CA TRP A 71 14.65 -11.40 -6.91
C TRP A 71 15.38 -10.85 -8.13
N GLY A 72 16.45 -10.05 -7.95
CA GLY A 72 17.19 -9.41 -9.05
C GLY A 72 16.37 -8.36 -9.80
N LEU A 73 15.42 -7.71 -9.14
CA LEU A 73 14.54 -6.69 -9.72
C LEU A 73 14.88 -5.28 -9.25
N ALA A 74 15.70 -5.10 -8.22
CA ALA A 74 15.92 -3.81 -7.57
C ALA A 74 16.38 -2.73 -8.55
N ASP A 75 17.37 -3.01 -9.39
CA ASP A 75 17.90 -2.03 -10.35
C ASP A 75 16.84 -1.60 -11.38
N ARG A 76 15.98 -2.53 -11.83
CA ARG A 76 14.91 -2.23 -12.80
C ARG A 76 13.79 -1.41 -12.20
N VAL A 77 13.38 -1.70 -10.96
CA VAL A 77 12.18 -1.08 -10.35
C VAL A 77 12.51 0.05 -9.38
N LEU A 78 13.71 0.10 -8.81
CA LEU A 78 14.16 1.12 -7.87
C LEU A 78 15.37 1.92 -8.35
N GLY A 79 15.96 1.57 -9.50
CA GLY A 79 17.09 2.31 -10.07
C GLY A 79 16.77 3.80 -10.26
N GLY A 80 17.66 4.70 -9.79
CA GLY A 80 17.46 6.14 -9.85
C GLY A 80 16.42 6.72 -8.87
N VAL A 81 15.83 5.88 -8.01
CA VAL A 81 14.91 6.33 -6.96
C VAL A 81 15.70 6.79 -5.75
N PRO A 82 15.47 8.03 -5.21
CA PRO A 82 16.19 8.53 -4.06
C PRO A 82 16.05 7.64 -2.83
N SER A 83 17.13 7.50 -2.06
CA SER A 83 17.09 6.93 -0.72
C SER A 83 16.78 8.01 0.30
N GLU A 84 16.04 7.65 1.33
CA GLU A 84 15.72 8.51 2.47
C GLU A 84 15.79 7.68 3.74
N GLY A 85 16.36 8.25 4.78
CA GLY A 85 16.52 7.57 6.05
C GLY A 85 16.32 8.51 7.22
N ILE A 86 15.75 9.70 6.96
CA ILE A 86 15.46 10.70 7.99
C ILE A 86 14.00 11.10 7.89
N LEU A 87 13.31 11.07 9.03
CA LEU A 87 11.97 11.60 9.19
C LEU A 87 12.04 12.81 10.13
N GLU A 88 11.51 13.93 9.69
CA GLU A 88 11.43 15.14 10.49
C GLU A 88 10.11 15.16 11.26
N PHE A 89 10.19 15.45 12.55
CA PHE A 89 9.02 15.78 13.38
C PHE A 89 9.13 17.23 13.80
N ARG A 90 8.02 17.96 13.78
CA ARG A 90 7.89 19.28 14.40
C ARG A 90 6.77 19.22 15.45
N VAL A 91 7.13 19.47 16.68
CA VAL A 91 6.18 19.54 17.81
C VAL A 91 6.18 20.95 18.36
N ASP A 92 5.05 21.66 18.18
CA ASP A 92 4.92 23.11 18.51
C ASP A 92 6.02 23.97 17.84
N GLY A 93 6.44 23.60 16.62
CA GLY A 93 7.51 24.26 15.88
C GLY A 93 8.94 23.80 16.23
N GLU A 94 9.15 23.07 17.32
CA GLU A 94 10.43 22.47 17.65
C GLU A 94 10.72 21.29 16.72
N ARG A 95 11.94 21.28 16.16
CA ARG A 95 12.37 20.32 15.14
C ARG A 95 13.13 19.14 15.74
N HIS A 96 12.68 17.91 15.43
CA HIS A 96 13.34 16.66 15.81
C HIS A 96 13.61 15.82 14.56
N LEU A 97 14.82 15.31 14.40
CA LEU A 97 15.19 14.41 13.32
C LEU A 97 15.30 12.99 13.87
N VAL A 98 14.51 12.09 13.32
CA VAL A 98 14.54 10.66 13.65
C VAL A 98 15.05 9.90 12.44
N ARG A 99 16.07 9.05 12.67
CA ARG A 99 16.61 8.19 11.61
C ARG A 99 15.85 6.88 11.61
N ASP A 100 15.53 6.38 10.42
CA ASP A 100 14.84 5.11 10.20
C ASP A 100 15.79 3.93 9.96
N TYR A 101 17.12 4.14 10.13
CA TYR A 101 18.14 3.10 10.02
C TYR A 101 19.31 3.36 10.98
N ASP A 102 20.02 2.31 11.39
CA ASP A 102 21.23 2.42 12.17
C ASP A 102 22.43 2.87 11.32
N HIS A 103 23.26 3.72 11.92
CA HIS A 103 24.46 4.29 11.26
C HIS A 103 25.50 3.24 10.87
N ASP A 104 25.50 2.06 11.46
CA ASP A 104 26.46 0.98 11.21
C ASP A 104 26.08 0.09 10.02
N GLY A 105 24.95 0.38 9.36
CA GLY A 105 24.48 -0.39 8.20
C GLY A 105 23.91 -1.76 8.53
N SER A 106 23.75 -2.10 9.81
CA SER A 106 23.22 -3.40 10.25
C SER A 106 21.75 -3.60 9.85
N ALA A 107 21.00 -2.50 9.73
CA ALA A 107 19.60 -2.52 9.35
C ALA A 107 19.33 -2.79 7.84
N GLY A 108 20.37 -2.78 6.98
CA GLY A 108 20.26 -3.05 5.54
C GLY A 108 20.13 -1.80 4.65
N PRO A 109 19.73 -1.94 3.39
CA PRO A 109 19.63 -0.84 2.45
C PRO A 109 18.59 0.19 2.95
N PRO A 110 18.84 1.51 2.75
CA PRO A 110 17.88 2.52 3.17
C PRO A 110 16.56 2.42 2.39
N ALA A 111 15.48 2.86 3.01
CA ALA A 111 14.18 3.02 2.35
C ALA A 111 14.31 3.92 1.10
N ARG A 112 13.37 3.79 0.16
CA ARG A 112 13.34 4.57 -1.08
C ARG A 112 12.10 5.46 -1.11
N ILE A 113 12.27 6.72 -1.44
CA ILE A 113 11.15 7.60 -1.78
C ILE A 113 10.72 7.30 -3.21
N CYS A 114 9.79 6.38 -3.35
CA CYS A 114 9.30 5.91 -4.63
C CYS A 114 7.80 6.15 -4.73
N PRO A 115 7.36 7.22 -5.40
CA PRO A 115 5.94 7.42 -5.66
C PRO A 115 5.33 6.18 -6.32
N GLN A 116 4.15 5.75 -5.87
CA GLN A 116 3.51 4.51 -6.31
C GLN A 116 3.41 4.41 -7.83
N GLN A 117 3.08 5.51 -8.53
CA GLN A 117 2.99 5.53 -9.98
C GLN A 117 4.32 5.22 -10.66
N VAL A 118 5.45 5.66 -10.08
CA VAL A 118 6.79 5.36 -10.60
C VAL A 118 7.10 3.87 -10.46
N LEU A 119 6.82 3.30 -9.28
CA LEU A 119 6.99 1.86 -9.04
C LEU A 119 6.13 1.03 -9.99
N VAL A 120 4.85 1.39 -10.13
CA VAL A 120 3.89 0.69 -11.00
C VAL A 120 4.33 0.74 -12.46
N GLN A 121 4.72 1.92 -12.98
CA GLN A 121 5.22 2.05 -14.36
C GLN A 121 6.44 1.17 -14.61
N LYS A 122 7.39 1.13 -13.67
CA LYS A 122 8.60 0.30 -13.76
C LYS A 122 8.27 -1.20 -13.67
N LEU A 123 7.33 -1.60 -12.81
CA LEU A 123 6.87 -2.99 -12.73
C LEU A 123 6.14 -3.43 -14.00
N ILE A 124 5.30 -2.56 -14.60
CA ILE A 124 4.67 -2.83 -15.91
C ILE A 124 5.74 -3.02 -16.98
N ALA A 125 6.70 -2.10 -17.08
CA ALA A 125 7.77 -2.19 -18.06
C ALA A 125 8.57 -3.49 -17.90
N ALA A 126 9.00 -3.80 -16.67
CA ALA A 126 9.76 -5.01 -16.37
C ALA A 126 8.98 -6.28 -16.76
N TYR A 127 7.69 -6.35 -16.42
CA TYR A 127 6.86 -7.51 -16.72
C TYR A 127 6.66 -7.73 -18.23
N LEU A 128 6.37 -6.65 -18.98
CA LEU A 128 6.16 -6.73 -20.43
C LEU A 128 7.46 -7.02 -21.20
N GLU A 129 8.60 -6.44 -20.77
CA GLU A 129 9.91 -6.72 -21.36
C GLU A 129 10.33 -8.19 -21.15
N ASP A 130 9.93 -8.80 -20.04
CA ASP A 130 10.15 -10.22 -19.78
C ASP A 130 9.10 -11.13 -20.49
N GLY A 131 8.26 -10.56 -21.37
CA GLY A 131 7.23 -11.30 -22.14
C GLY A 131 6.02 -11.70 -21.30
N GLY A 132 5.68 -10.92 -20.25
CA GLY A 132 4.50 -11.14 -19.43
C GLY A 132 3.19 -10.82 -20.15
N ASP A 133 2.11 -11.52 -19.79
CA ASP A 133 0.75 -11.31 -20.31
C ASP A 133 -0.05 -10.39 -19.38
N LEU A 134 -0.20 -9.13 -19.78
CA LEU A 134 -0.94 -8.08 -19.04
C LEU A 134 -2.07 -7.53 -19.90
N ARG A 135 -3.31 -7.83 -19.49
CA ARG A 135 -4.53 -7.48 -20.20
C ARG A 135 -5.24 -6.35 -19.49
N PHE A 136 -5.18 -5.16 -20.07
CA PHE A 136 -5.92 -3.98 -19.62
C PHE A 136 -7.36 -3.97 -20.11
N GLU A 137 -8.22 -3.19 -19.44
CA GLU A 137 -9.63 -3.00 -19.78
C GLU A 137 -10.42 -4.33 -19.76
N ALA A 138 -9.96 -5.28 -18.89
CA ALA A 138 -10.65 -6.52 -18.63
C ALA A 138 -11.87 -6.27 -17.73
N ALA A 139 -13.05 -6.27 -18.34
CA ALA A 139 -14.33 -6.00 -17.67
C ALA A 139 -15.04 -7.29 -17.20
N ASP A 140 -16.06 -7.14 -16.35
CA ASP A 140 -16.98 -8.21 -15.92
C ASP A 140 -16.26 -9.47 -15.41
N VAL A 141 -15.14 -9.30 -14.71
CA VAL A 141 -14.36 -10.42 -14.18
C VAL A 141 -15.17 -11.20 -13.15
N SER A 142 -15.24 -12.52 -13.31
CA SER A 142 -15.88 -13.43 -12.36
C SER A 142 -15.04 -14.67 -12.11
N LEU A 143 -15.09 -15.17 -10.86
CA LEU A 143 -14.29 -16.31 -10.40
C LEU A 143 -15.20 -17.49 -10.11
N HIS A 144 -14.84 -18.66 -10.61
CA HIS A 144 -15.62 -19.89 -10.50
C HIS A 144 -14.73 -21.05 -10.04
N ASP A 145 -15.35 -22.05 -9.40
CA ASP A 145 -14.71 -23.31 -8.98
C ASP A 145 -13.48 -23.13 -8.08
N LEU A 146 -13.50 -22.11 -7.22
CA LEU A 146 -12.36 -21.72 -6.38
C LEU A 146 -11.89 -22.81 -5.40
N THR A 147 -12.74 -23.78 -5.07
CA THR A 147 -12.41 -24.91 -4.19
C THR A 147 -11.97 -26.16 -4.95
N GLY A 148 -12.12 -26.16 -6.27
CA GLY A 148 -11.64 -27.22 -7.15
C GLY A 148 -10.14 -27.06 -7.50
N ASP A 149 -9.60 -28.06 -8.18
CA ASP A 149 -8.18 -28.05 -8.56
C ASP A 149 -7.85 -27.06 -9.69
N ARG A 150 -8.85 -26.69 -10.50
CA ARG A 150 -8.71 -25.81 -11.66
C ARG A 150 -9.78 -24.73 -11.67
N PRO A 151 -9.61 -23.64 -10.91
CA PRO A 151 -10.48 -22.46 -10.97
C PRO A 151 -10.60 -21.91 -12.39
N THR A 152 -11.76 -21.33 -12.67
CA THR A 152 -12.02 -20.66 -13.93
C THR A 152 -12.24 -19.16 -13.68
N VAL A 153 -11.59 -18.32 -14.47
CA VAL A 153 -11.78 -16.86 -14.47
C VAL A 153 -12.39 -16.46 -15.81
N ARG A 154 -13.57 -15.84 -15.77
CA ARG A 154 -14.24 -15.30 -16.95
C ARG A 154 -14.14 -13.78 -16.95
N TYR A 155 -13.98 -13.17 -18.12
CA TYR A 155 -13.92 -11.73 -18.28
C TYR A 155 -14.28 -11.30 -19.70
N ARG A 156 -14.55 -10.00 -19.90
CA ARG A 156 -14.63 -9.39 -21.23
C ARG A 156 -13.33 -8.68 -21.54
N ALA A 157 -12.74 -9.00 -22.69
CA ALA A 157 -11.57 -8.29 -23.20
C ALA A 157 -11.93 -6.84 -23.61
N ALA A 158 -10.93 -6.01 -23.89
CA ALA A 158 -11.11 -4.59 -24.27
C ALA A 158 -12.01 -4.40 -25.51
N ASP A 159 -12.05 -5.38 -26.41
CA ASP A 159 -12.92 -5.40 -27.59
C ASP A 159 -14.36 -5.90 -27.30
N GLY A 160 -14.67 -6.18 -26.02
CA GLY A 160 -15.96 -6.72 -25.56
C GLY A 160 -16.10 -8.23 -25.70
N THR A 161 -15.10 -8.94 -26.27
CA THR A 161 -15.16 -10.40 -26.47
C THR A 161 -15.14 -11.14 -25.13
N PRO A 162 -16.08 -12.09 -24.88
CA PRO A 162 -16.03 -12.97 -23.74
C PRO A 162 -14.83 -13.92 -23.80
N ARG A 163 -14.07 -14.01 -22.71
CA ARG A 163 -12.89 -14.86 -22.58
C ARG A 163 -12.96 -15.68 -21.29
N SER A 164 -12.28 -16.81 -21.27
CA SER A 164 -12.17 -17.67 -20.11
C SER A 164 -10.73 -18.17 -19.94
N LEU A 165 -10.26 -18.16 -18.69
CA LEU A 165 -8.96 -18.70 -18.29
C LEU A 165 -9.18 -19.82 -17.27
N THR A 166 -8.51 -20.97 -17.43
CA THR A 166 -8.38 -21.99 -16.39
C THR A 166 -7.00 -21.84 -15.74
N CYS A 167 -6.92 -21.98 -14.42
CA CYS A 167 -5.65 -21.83 -13.71
C CYS A 167 -5.53 -22.79 -12.53
N SER A 168 -4.36 -22.87 -11.93
CA SER A 168 -4.14 -23.59 -10.67
C SER A 168 -4.41 -22.70 -9.46
N PHE A 169 -4.15 -21.38 -9.59
CA PHE A 169 -4.31 -20.41 -8.51
C PHE A 169 -4.83 -19.07 -9.02
N VAL A 170 -5.56 -18.36 -8.16
CA VAL A 170 -6.01 -16.98 -8.39
C VAL A 170 -5.39 -16.09 -7.32
N ALA A 171 -4.69 -15.03 -7.73
CA ALA A 171 -4.21 -13.97 -6.85
C ALA A 171 -5.15 -12.76 -6.93
N GLY A 172 -5.97 -12.55 -5.90
CA GLY A 172 -6.86 -11.39 -5.78
C GLY A 172 -6.07 -10.17 -5.31
N CYS A 173 -5.66 -9.32 -6.25
CA CYS A 173 -4.86 -8.11 -6.04
C CYS A 173 -5.64 -6.83 -6.43
N ASP A 174 -6.96 -6.90 -6.45
CA ASP A 174 -7.90 -5.93 -7.03
C ASP A 174 -8.36 -4.84 -6.07
N GLY A 175 -7.69 -4.76 -4.91
CA GLY A 175 -7.89 -3.70 -3.94
C GLY A 175 -9.16 -3.86 -3.11
N ASP A 176 -9.50 -2.81 -2.37
CA ASP A 176 -10.61 -2.83 -1.41
C ASP A 176 -11.99 -3.02 -2.06
N HIS A 177 -12.18 -2.52 -3.26
CA HIS A 177 -13.46 -2.60 -3.99
C HIS A 177 -13.41 -3.61 -5.15
N GLY A 178 -12.50 -4.59 -5.05
CA GLY A 178 -12.35 -5.63 -6.06
C GLY A 178 -13.40 -6.74 -5.93
N ILE A 179 -13.44 -7.60 -6.94
CA ILE A 179 -14.40 -8.72 -7.03
C ILE A 179 -13.91 -9.97 -6.28
N SER A 180 -12.60 -10.06 -6.00
CA SER A 180 -12.01 -11.28 -5.44
C SER A 180 -12.61 -11.64 -4.09
N ARG A 181 -12.81 -10.67 -3.19
CA ARG A 181 -13.52 -10.92 -1.91
C ARG A 181 -14.99 -11.25 -2.10
N ALA A 182 -15.66 -10.59 -3.05
CA ALA A 182 -17.07 -10.83 -3.30
C ALA A 182 -17.34 -12.24 -3.87
N ALA A 183 -16.33 -12.88 -4.46
CA ALA A 183 -16.41 -14.26 -4.94
C ALA A 183 -16.32 -15.31 -3.79
N VAL A 184 -15.93 -14.90 -2.58
CA VAL A 184 -15.86 -15.78 -1.42
C VAL A 184 -17.23 -15.85 -0.75
N PRO A 185 -17.73 -17.05 -0.43
CA PRO A 185 -19.03 -17.21 0.25
C PRO A 185 -19.10 -16.46 1.58
N ALA A 186 -20.26 -15.92 1.89
CA ALA A 186 -20.50 -15.25 3.17
C ALA A 186 -20.14 -16.18 4.35
N GLY A 187 -19.42 -15.63 5.34
CA GLY A 187 -18.97 -16.35 6.52
C GLY A 187 -17.66 -17.14 6.35
N ALA A 188 -17.10 -17.26 5.15
CA ALA A 188 -15.80 -17.91 4.95
C ALA A 188 -14.60 -17.01 5.27
N LEU A 189 -14.80 -15.70 5.34
CA LEU A 189 -13.83 -14.72 5.81
C LEU A 189 -14.43 -13.92 6.97
N THR A 190 -13.66 -13.72 8.03
CA THR A 190 -13.97 -12.76 9.10
C THR A 190 -13.35 -11.43 8.78
N ALA A 191 -14.11 -10.34 8.88
CA ALA A 191 -13.61 -8.98 8.69
C ALA A 191 -13.40 -8.30 10.06
N HIS A 192 -12.17 -7.89 10.35
CA HIS A 192 -11.81 -7.08 11.52
C HIS A 192 -11.64 -5.64 11.06
N ALA A 193 -12.64 -4.81 11.32
CA ALA A 193 -12.66 -3.41 10.87
C ALA A 193 -12.54 -2.45 12.05
N TYR A 194 -11.79 -1.35 11.86
CA TYR A 194 -11.68 -0.27 12.81
C TYR A 194 -11.65 1.09 12.09
N ASP A 195 -12.49 2.02 12.56
CA ASP A 195 -12.51 3.39 12.11
C ASP A 195 -11.80 4.27 13.15
N HIS A 196 -10.79 5.00 12.71
CA HIS A 196 -10.02 5.87 13.61
C HIS A 196 -10.76 7.15 14.00
N GLY A 197 -11.87 7.49 13.34
CA GLY A 197 -12.60 8.73 13.56
C GLY A 197 -11.86 9.98 13.08
N ILE A 198 -10.89 9.82 12.21
CA ILE A 198 -9.99 10.87 11.72
C ILE A 198 -10.07 10.94 10.21
N GLY A 199 -10.14 12.13 9.66
CA GLY A 199 -9.96 12.44 8.25
C GLY A 199 -8.64 13.15 7.97
N TRP A 200 -8.13 12.97 6.77
CA TRP A 200 -7.05 13.77 6.20
C TRP A 200 -7.54 14.49 4.96
N LEU A 201 -7.50 15.81 4.98
CA LEU A 201 -7.49 16.56 3.73
C LEU A 201 -6.11 16.34 3.10
N THR A 202 -6.07 15.59 2.01
CA THR A 202 -4.88 15.38 1.22
C THR A 202 -4.84 16.44 0.14
N VAL A 203 -3.67 17.08 -0.05
CA VAL A 203 -3.48 18.16 -1.00
C VAL A 203 -2.24 17.87 -1.83
N LEU A 204 -2.39 17.87 -3.14
CA LEU A 204 -1.27 17.86 -4.09
C LEU A 204 -1.10 19.28 -4.62
N ALA A 205 0.10 19.80 -4.57
CA ALA A 205 0.39 21.16 -5.02
C ALA A 205 1.75 21.28 -5.68
N ASP A 206 1.89 22.29 -6.53
CA ASP A 206 3.17 22.74 -7.04
C ASP A 206 3.88 23.45 -5.89
N ALA A 207 4.80 22.74 -5.24
CA ALA A 207 5.57 23.23 -4.12
C ALA A 207 6.91 22.50 -4.07
N PRO A 208 8.00 23.14 -3.67
CA PRO A 208 9.28 22.45 -3.49
C PRO A 208 9.13 21.37 -2.42
N PRO A 209 9.84 20.23 -2.58
CA PRO A 209 9.82 19.18 -1.58
C PRO A 209 10.47 19.66 -0.27
N PRO A 210 10.06 19.09 0.88
CA PRO A 210 10.78 19.32 2.14
C PRO A 210 12.15 18.66 2.09
N ALA A 211 13.08 19.11 2.96
CA ALA A 211 14.39 18.48 3.09
C ALA A 211 14.28 16.99 3.49
N HIS A 212 13.31 16.67 4.33
CA HIS A 212 12.95 15.31 4.74
C HIS A 212 11.43 15.18 4.79
N PRO A 213 10.85 13.97 4.64
CA PRO A 213 9.45 13.73 4.98
C PRO A 213 9.14 14.25 6.38
N LEU A 214 8.08 15.05 6.49
CA LEU A 214 7.80 15.84 7.69
C LEU A 214 6.43 15.50 8.26
N PHE A 215 6.38 15.25 9.58
CA PHE A 215 5.19 15.26 10.40
C PHE A 215 5.22 16.45 11.35
N ALA A 216 4.14 17.20 11.44
CA ALA A 216 4.01 18.33 12.34
C ALA A 216 2.77 18.20 13.23
N VAL A 217 2.93 18.55 14.49
CA VAL A 217 1.90 18.50 15.52
C VAL A 217 1.94 19.80 16.31
N SER A 218 0.79 20.46 16.46
CA SER A 218 0.63 21.66 17.27
C SER A 218 -0.77 21.69 17.89
N GLU A 219 -1.08 22.72 18.67
CA GLU A 219 -2.45 22.95 19.18
C GLU A 219 -3.50 23.11 18.05
N HIS A 220 -3.06 23.32 16.80
CA HIS A 220 -3.93 23.41 15.62
C HIS A 220 -4.16 22.05 14.94
N GLY A 221 -3.65 20.97 15.50
CA GLY A 221 -3.77 19.61 14.99
C GLY A 221 -2.57 19.14 14.16
N PHE A 222 -2.71 17.98 13.53
CA PHE A 222 -1.68 17.33 12.73
C PHE A 222 -1.61 17.89 11.30
N ALA A 223 -0.40 17.99 10.77
CA ALA A 223 -0.11 18.17 9.35
C ALA A 223 1.10 17.33 8.93
N ALA A 224 1.22 17.05 7.63
CA ALA A 224 2.41 16.41 7.08
C ALA A 224 2.77 16.98 5.71
N HIS A 225 4.06 16.89 5.35
CA HIS A 225 4.62 17.36 4.08
C HIS A 225 5.56 16.30 3.51
N PHE A 226 5.24 15.78 2.33
CA PHE A 226 5.98 14.72 1.66
C PHE A 226 6.36 15.11 0.23
N PRO A 227 7.57 14.73 -0.24
CA PRO A 227 7.97 14.96 -1.61
C PRO A 227 7.15 14.09 -2.58
N ARG A 228 6.85 14.62 -3.76
CA ARG A 228 6.24 13.88 -4.87
C ARG A 228 6.98 14.05 -6.20
N GLY A 229 7.99 14.88 -6.20
CA GLY A 229 8.84 15.20 -7.33
C GLY A 229 9.68 16.44 -7.01
N PRO A 230 10.49 16.93 -7.96
CA PRO A 230 11.34 18.09 -7.74
C PRO A 230 10.57 19.40 -7.53
N HIS A 231 9.34 19.47 -8.02
CA HIS A 231 8.48 20.66 -7.96
C HIS A 231 7.07 20.36 -7.43
N SER A 232 6.83 19.14 -6.91
CA SER A 232 5.51 18.71 -6.44
C SER A 232 5.62 18.13 -5.04
N SER A 233 4.69 18.53 -4.18
CA SER A 233 4.57 18.08 -2.81
C SER A 233 3.15 17.62 -2.48
N ARG A 234 3.07 16.61 -1.62
CA ARG A 234 1.80 16.20 -1.01
C ARG A 234 1.77 16.62 0.44
N PHE A 235 0.68 17.29 0.79
CA PHE A 235 0.38 17.70 2.16
C PHE A 235 -0.80 16.92 2.71
N TYR A 236 -0.83 16.80 4.02
CA TYR A 236 -1.94 16.22 4.76
C TYR A 236 -2.31 17.16 5.91
N LEU A 237 -3.62 17.39 6.09
CA LEU A 237 -4.18 18.16 7.20
C LEU A 237 -5.21 17.30 7.91
N GLN A 238 -5.08 17.12 9.21
CA GLN A 238 -6.12 16.50 10.03
C GLN A 238 -7.43 17.29 9.91
N CYS A 239 -8.51 16.58 9.68
CA CYS A 239 -9.87 17.13 9.60
C CYS A 239 -10.88 16.07 10.11
N PRO A 240 -12.16 16.40 10.28
CA PRO A 240 -13.20 15.41 10.48
C PRO A 240 -13.25 14.38 9.35
N PRO A 241 -13.61 13.10 9.63
CA PRO A 241 -13.59 12.03 8.63
C PRO A 241 -14.56 12.22 7.47
N ASP A 242 -15.62 13.00 7.68
CA ASP A 242 -16.68 13.28 6.69
C ASP A 242 -16.64 14.76 6.24
N ASP A 243 -15.48 15.43 6.37
CA ASP A 243 -15.35 16.84 5.96
C ASP A 243 -15.42 16.98 4.43
N ASP A 244 -15.95 18.12 3.97
CA ASP A 244 -16.08 18.39 2.53
C ASP A 244 -14.80 19.06 2.00
N PRO A 245 -14.10 18.47 1.02
CA PRO A 245 -12.96 19.11 0.37
C PRO A 245 -13.31 20.49 -0.22
N GLY A 246 -14.57 20.71 -0.64
CA GLY A 246 -15.07 21.98 -1.15
C GLY A 246 -15.11 23.08 -0.09
N ALA A 247 -15.22 22.73 1.20
CA ALA A 247 -15.17 23.68 2.32
C ALA A 247 -13.74 24.18 2.62
N TRP A 248 -12.73 23.74 1.87
CA TRP A 248 -11.33 24.11 2.01
C TRP A 248 -10.83 24.91 0.78
N PRO A 249 -11.19 26.20 0.65
CA PRO A 249 -10.61 27.04 -0.40
C PRO A 249 -9.08 27.14 -0.26
N ASP A 250 -8.37 27.45 -1.34
CA ASP A 250 -6.91 27.46 -1.39
C ASP A 250 -6.27 28.32 -0.31
N THR A 251 -6.89 29.45 0.04
CA THR A 251 -6.41 30.33 1.12
C THR A 251 -6.44 29.64 2.47
N ARG A 252 -7.56 28.96 2.82
CA ARG A 252 -7.69 28.21 4.07
C ARG A 252 -6.68 27.07 4.15
N VAL A 253 -6.47 26.33 3.04
CA VAL A 253 -5.47 25.26 2.97
C VAL A 253 -4.06 25.80 3.24
N ARG A 254 -3.68 26.90 2.56
CA ARG A 254 -2.36 27.51 2.72
C ARG A 254 -2.13 28.02 4.14
N ASP A 255 -3.10 28.69 4.71
CA ASP A 255 -2.99 29.22 6.07
C ASP A 255 -2.89 28.12 7.11
N ALA A 256 -3.71 27.06 6.98
CA ALA A 256 -3.64 25.88 7.85
C ALA A 256 -2.29 25.16 7.75
N LEU A 257 -1.76 25.00 6.54
CA LEU A 257 -0.44 24.37 6.34
C LEU A 257 0.68 25.21 6.94
N ARG A 258 0.72 26.53 6.70
CA ARG A 258 1.74 27.42 7.28
C ARG A 258 1.70 27.38 8.80
N THR A 259 0.52 27.41 9.38
CA THR A 259 0.33 27.38 10.84
C THR A 259 0.80 26.04 11.41
N ARG A 260 0.24 24.91 10.90
CA ARG A 260 0.50 23.60 11.48
C ARG A 260 1.94 23.09 11.22
N LEU A 261 2.52 23.43 10.07
CA LEU A 261 3.91 23.10 9.75
C LEU A 261 4.90 24.06 10.43
N ALA A 262 4.44 25.10 11.13
CA ALA A 262 5.25 26.16 11.71
C ALA A 262 6.23 26.76 10.66
N ASP A 263 5.72 27.02 9.45
CA ASP A 263 6.49 27.58 8.34
C ASP A 263 5.69 28.71 7.66
N PRO A 264 5.77 29.94 8.16
CA PRO A 264 5.04 31.07 7.61
C PRO A 264 5.48 31.43 6.19
N ALA A 265 6.71 31.06 5.81
CA ALA A 265 7.28 31.31 4.48
C ALA A 265 7.10 30.13 3.52
N LEU A 266 6.35 29.08 3.90
CA LEU A 266 6.14 27.90 3.07
C LEU A 266 5.77 28.31 1.63
N PRO A 267 6.65 28.04 0.65
CA PRO A 267 6.35 28.33 -0.75
C PRO A 267 5.27 27.38 -1.26
N PHE A 268 4.25 27.95 -1.90
CA PHE A 268 3.07 27.20 -2.28
C PHE A 268 2.53 27.73 -3.61
N GLY A 269 2.58 26.91 -4.64
CA GLY A 269 2.00 27.18 -5.95
C GLY A 269 0.52 26.74 -6.07
N PRO A 270 0.03 26.46 -7.28
CA PRO A 270 -1.32 25.96 -7.51
C PRO A 270 -1.56 24.61 -6.82
N ILE A 271 -2.76 24.44 -6.26
CA ILE A 271 -3.25 23.13 -5.82
C ILE A 271 -3.79 22.40 -7.05
N THR A 272 -3.26 21.21 -7.31
CA THR A 272 -3.63 20.39 -8.48
C THR A 272 -4.64 19.30 -8.15
N ASP A 273 -4.72 18.88 -6.87
CA ASP A 273 -5.67 17.88 -6.40
C ASP A 273 -5.94 18.02 -4.91
N ARG A 274 -7.18 17.71 -4.49
CA ARG A 274 -7.55 17.61 -3.08
C ARG A 274 -8.68 16.61 -2.86
N GLU A 275 -8.56 15.82 -1.80
CA GLU A 275 -9.58 14.88 -1.37
C GLU A 275 -9.57 14.74 0.16
N VAL A 276 -10.69 14.35 0.76
CA VAL A 276 -10.72 13.91 2.15
C VAL A 276 -10.63 12.41 2.19
N PHE A 277 -9.63 11.91 2.92
CA PHE A 277 -9.37 10.49 3.11
C PHE A 277 -9.67 10.09 4.57
N ARG A 278 -10.64 9.20 4.77
CA ARG A 278 -10.99 8.66 6.08
C ARG A 278 -9.98 7.60 6.51
N LEU A 279 -9.39 7.74 7.70
CA LEU A 279 -8.46 6.77 8.24
C LEU A 279 -9.21 5.57 8.80
N ARG A 280 -8.95 4.40 8.24
CA ARG A 280 -9.54 3.13 8.66
C ARG A 280 -8.56 1.99 8.56
N SER A 281 -8.79 0.96 9.34
CA SER A 281 -8.10 -0.32 9.29
C SER A 281 -9.10 -1.43 9.00
N LEU A 282 -8.68 -2.42 8.21
CA LEU A 282 -9.47 -3.59 7.87
C LEU A 282 -8.53 -4.78 7.68
N VAL A 283 -8.85 -5.92 8.27
CA VAL A 283 -8.11 -7.17 8.06
C VAL A 283 -9.12 -8.28 7.84
N HIS A 284 -8.94 -9.05 6.80
CA HIS A 284 -9.69 -10.27 6.56
C HIS A 284 -8.93 -11.48 7.10
N ASP A 285 -9.64 -12.47 7.65
CA ASP A 285 -9.08 -13.72 8.16
C ASP A 285 -10.05 -14.89 7.83
N PRO A 286 -9.57 -15.95 7.15
CA PRO A 286 -8.26 -16.12 6.52
C PRO A 286 -8.07 -15.27 5.25
N LEU A 287 -6.84 -15.17 4.73
CA LEU A 287 -6.51 -14.49 3.47
C LEU A 287 -6.57 -15.44 2.26
N ARG A 288 -7.22 -16.56 2.41
CA ARG A 288 -7.32 -17.62 1.41
C ARG A 288 -8.70 -18.28 1.44
N TYR A 289 -9.22 -18.58 0.24
CA TYR A 289 -10.38 -19.45 0.06
C TYR A 289 -10.15 -20.41 -1.12
N GLY A 290 -10.00 -21.70 -0.83
CA GLY A 290 -9.63 -22.70 -1.85
C GLY A 290 -8.32 -22.33 -2.56
N ARG A 291 -8.40 -22.09 -3.86
CA ARG A 291 -7.29 -21.69 -4.74
C ARG A 291 -7.19 -20.18 -4.93
N LEU A 292 -8.05 -19.37 -4.29
CA LEU A 292 -7.99 -17.91 -4.25
C LEU A 292 -7.16 -17.43 -3.07
N PHE A 293 -6.20 -16.53 -3.32
CA PHE A 293 -5.36 -15.86 -2.32
C PHE A 293 -5.53 -14.35 -2.43
N LEU A 294 -5.88 -13.69 -1.32
CA LEU A 294 -6.03 -12.25 -1.26
C LEU A 294 -4.68 -11.60 -0.94
N VAL A 295 -4.30 -10.55 -1.69
CA VAL A 295 -3.01 -9.87 -1.58
C VAL A 295 -3.23 -8.35 -1.60
N GLY A 296 -2.52 -7.62 -0.75
CA GLY A 296 -2.62 -6.16 -0.64
C GLY A 296 -3.97 -5.69 -0.10
N ASP A 297 -4.50 -4.58 -0.64
CA ASP A 297 -5.75 -3.96 -0.15
C ASP A 297 -6.97 -4.90 -0.30
N ALA A 298 -6.91 -5.94 -1.13
CA ALA A 298 -7.93 -6.99 -1.17
C ALA A 298 -7.95 -7.82 0.13
N ALA A 299 -6.82 -7.98 0.80
CA ALA A 299 -6.64 -8.72 2.03
C ALA A 299 -6.78 -7.85 3.29
N HIS A 300 -6.20 -6.65 3.26
CA HIS A 300 -6.11 -5.77 4.42
C HIS A 300 -5.90 -4.30 4.01
N ILE A 301 -6.43 -3.41 4.83
CA ILE A 301 -6.19 -1.96 4.79
C ILE A 301 -5.57 -1.56 6.12
N VAL A 302 -4.57 -0.71 6.09
CA VAL A 302 -3.91 -0.15 7.26
C VAL A 302 -3.95 1.36 7.21
N SER A 303 -3.99 2.02 8.38
CA SER A 303 -3.85 3.48 8.45
C SER A 303 -2.57 3.92 7.73
N PRO A 304 -2.59 5.00 6.93
CA PRO A 304 -1.46 5.43 6.11
C PRO A 304 -0.26 5.94 6.92
N MET A 305 -0.43 6.16 8.24
CA MET A 305 0.59 6.80 9.08
C MET A 305 1.96 6.14 9.06
N GLY A 306 2.04 4.82 9.10
CA GLY A 306 3.32 4.11 9.05
C GLY A 306 3.88 3.88 7.64
N GLY A 307 3.16 4.30 6.58
CA GLY A 307 3.54 3.99 5.19
C GLY A 307 3.49 2.50 4.84
N LYS A 308 2.75 1.69 5.62
CA LYS A 308 2.80 0.22 5.59
C LYS A 308 1.97 -0.43 4.49
N GLY A 309 0.91 0.23 3.98
CA GLY A 309 -0.05 -0.41 3.07
C GLY A 309 0.59 -1.03 1.82
N MET A 310 1.37 -0.24 1.07
CA MET A 310 2.07 -0.74 -0.11
C MET A 310 3.11 -1.81 0.26
N ASN A 311 3.86 -1.62 1.33
CA ASN A 311 4.89 -2.55 1.76
C ASN A 311 4.33 -3.91 2.22
N LEU A 312 3.18 -3.93 2.88
CA LEU A 312 2.42 -5.16 3.18
C LEU A 312 1.92 -5.84 1.90
N ALA A 313 1.51 -5.07 0.89
CA ALA A 313 1.11 -5.62 -0.40
C ALA A 313 2.29 -6.31 -1.11
N LEU A 314 3.48 -5.69 -1.10
CA LEU A 314 4.71 -6.28 -1.64
C LEU A 314 5.12 -7.54 -0.87
N TYR A 315 5.00 -7.53 0.46
CA TYR A 315 5.28 -8.69 1.31
C TYR A 315 4.35 -9.88 1.02
N GLY A 316 3.05 -9.64 0.95
CA GLY A 316 2.07 -10.67 0.59
C GLY A 316 2.32 -11.24 -0.80
N ALA A 317 2.71 -10.39 -1.76
CA ALA A 317 3.09 -10.80 -3.11
C ALA A 317 4.32 -11.72 -3.12
N ASP A 318 5.35 -11.40 -2.34
CA ASP A 318 6.55 -12.23 -2.19
C ASP A 318 6.24 -13.60 -1.58
N LEU A 319 5.47 -13.63 -0.49
CA LEU A 319 5.06 -14.89 0.14
C LEU A 319 4.26 -15.77 -0.81
N PHE A 320 3.29 -15.19 -1.53
CA PHE A 320 2.49 -15.94 -2.50
C PHE A 320 3.34 -16.47 -3.65
N ALA A 321 4.19 -15.63 -4.25
CA ALA A 321 5.03 -16.04 -5.38
C ALA A 321 6.02 -17.16 -5.00
N ARG A 322 6.64 -17.08 -3.81
CA ARG A 322 7.51 -18.16 -3.28
C ARG A 322 6.72 -19.44 -3.05
N ALA A 323 5.54 -19.35 -2.46
CA ALA A 323 4.70 -20.51 -2.21
C ALA A 323 4.25 -21.20 -3.50
N VAL A 324 3.83 -20.46 -4.52
CA VAL A 324 3.49 -21.01 -5.84
C VAL A 324 4.72 -21.64 -6.50
N ARG A 325 5.88 -20.99 -6.40
CA ARG A 325 7.13 -21.55 -6.94
C ARG A 325 7.46 -22.90 -6.29
N ASP A 326 7.30 -23.03 -4.97
CA ASP A 326 7.59 -24.25 -4.24
C ASP A 326 6.64 -25.39 -4.67
N VAL A 327 5.36 -25.09 -4.92
CA VAL A 327 4.43 -26.06 -5.51
C VAL A 327 4.85 -26.50 -6.90
N VAL A 328 5.11 -25.53 -7.79
CA VAL A 328 5.43 -25.86 -9.21
C VAL A 328 6.74 -26.64 -9.35
N ARG A 329 7.73 -26.35 -8.49
CA ARG A 329 9.06 -27.00 -8.58
C ARG A 329 9.19 -28.28 -7.77
N ASN A 330 8.50 -28.35 -6.62
CA ASN A 330 8.75 -29.39 -5.62
C ASN A 330 7.49 -30.15 -5.23
N ASP A 331 6.33 -29.81 -5.80
CA ASP A 331 5.00 -30.32 -5.40
C ASP A 331 4.70 -30.10 -3.89
N ASP A 332 5.26 -29.00 -3.32
CA ASP A 332 5.11 -28.66 -1.90
C ASP A 332 4.12 -27.52 -1.68
N GLU A 333 2.93 -27.86 -1.18
CA GLU A 333 1.88 -26.89 -0.83
C GLU A 333 2.00 -26.32 0.61
N THR A 334 3.02 -26.68 1.38
CA THR A 334 3.14 -26.26 2.79
C THR A 334 3.14 -24.75 2.95
N ALA A 335 3.87 -24.03 2.11
CA ALA A 335 3.92 -22.56 2.14
C ALA A 335 2.57 -21.93 1.75
N LEU A 336 1.81 -22.53 0.83
CA LEU A 336 0.45 -22.08 0.49
C LEU A 336 -0.54 -22.31 1.63
N ARG A 337 -0.46 -23.45 2.33
CA ARG A 337 -1.29 -23.72 3.51
C ARG A 337 -1.01 -22.72 4.62
N ASP A 338 0.26 -22.32 4.79
CA ASP A 338 0.73 -21.38 5.80
C ASP A 338 0.57 -19.90 5.41
N TYR A 339 0.15 -19.59 4.18
CA TYR A 339 0.11 -18.23 3.64
C TYR A 339 -0.64 -17.25 4.55
N SER A 340 -1.90 -17.56 4.91
CA SER A 340 -2.72 -16.70 5.76
C SER A 340 -2.05 -16.43 7.11
N ARG A 341 -1.58 -17.48 7.80
CA ARG A 341 -0.93 -17.35 9.11
C ARG A 341 0.32 -16.46 9.06
N ARG A 342 1.16 -16.64 8.03
CA ARG A 342 2.39 -15.85 7.86
C ARG A 342 2.10 -14.39 7.52
N CYS A 343 1.17 -14.15 6.58
CA CYS A 343 0.77 -12.79 6.24
C CYS A 343 0.14 -12.07 7.43
N LEU A 344 -0.83 -12.71 8.12
CA LEU A 344 -1.58 -12.10 9.21
C LEU A 344 -0.67 -11.71 10.38
N ARG A 345 0.35 -12.52 10.70
CA ARG A 345 1.32 -12.16 11.74
C ARG A 345 1.98 -10.81 11.44
N ARG A 346 2.40 -10.58 10.19
CA ARG A 346 2.99 -9.31 9.78
C ARG A 346 1.96 -8.19 9.70
N VAL A 347 0.79 -8.48 9.15
CA VAL A 347 -0.31 -7.51 9.05
C VAL A 347 -0.66 -6.94 10.41
N TRP A 348 -0.80 -7.79 11.45
CA TRP A 348 -1.14 -7.33 12.79
C TRP A 348 -0.03 -6.50 13.44
N ASN A 349 1.24 -6.83 13.22
CA ASN A 349 2.36 -6.01 13.69
C ASN A 349 2.33 -4.60 13.04
N ASP A 350 2.09 -4.51 11.74
CA ASP A 350 2.03 -3.23 11.04
C ASP A 350 0.72 -2.46 11.34
N GLN A 351 -0.38 -3.15 11.65
CA GLN A 351 -1.61 -2.54 12.16
C GLN A 351 -1.37 -1.88 13.54
N GLU A 352 -0.73 -2.60 14.46
CA GLU A 352 -0.38 -2.08 15.79
C GLU A 352 0.50 -0.83 15.67
N PHE A 353 1.59 -0.91 14.91
CA PHE A 353 2.47 0.23 14.70
C PHE A 353 1.76 1.43 14.08
N SER A 354 0.95 1.19 13.05
CA SER A 354 0.22 2.28 12.37
C SER A 354 -0.86 2.90 13.25
N ASP A 355 -1.56 2.11 14.08
CA ASP A 355 -2.53 2.60 15.06
C ASP A 355 -1.83 3.42 16.16
N TRP A 356 -0.73 2.89 16.71
CA TRP A 356 0.07 3.60 17.70
C TRP A 356 0.55 4.97 17.19
N LEU A 357 1.06 5.02 15.95
CA LEU A 357 1.55 6.26 15.35
C LEU A 357 0.40 7.22 15.01
N THR A 358 -0.72 6.68 14.51
CA THR A 358 -1.94 7.46 14.23
C THR A 358 -2.40 8.16 15.50
N ARG A 359 -2.60 7.43 16.59
CA ARG A 359 -3.03 8.01 17.87
C ARG A 359 -2.01 8.99 18.43
N THR A 360 -0.72 8.64 18.37
CA THR A 360 0.34 9.48 18.92
C THR A 360 0.38 10.85 18.23
N LEU A 361 0.29 10.90 16.90
CA LEU A 361 0.41 12.17 16.19
C LEU A 361 -0.90 12.99 16.17
N HIS A 362 -2.07 12.35 16.14
CA HIS A 362 -3.33 13.07 16.12
C HIS A 362 -3.78 13.52 17.52
N ASP A 363 -3.63 12.67 18.53
CA ASP A 363 -3.96 13.04 19.92
C ASP A 363 -3.04 14.16 20.45
N ALA A 364 -1.76 14.18 20.06
CA ALA A 364 -0.78 15.16 20.57
C ALA A 364 -1.11 16.61 20.18
N GLY A 365 -1.84 16.81 19.08
CA GLY A 365 -2.20 18.13 18.58
C GLY A 365 -3.65 18.54 18.83
N ASP A 366 -4.52 17.62 19.23
CA ASP A 366 -5.97 17.87 19.32
C ASP A 366 -6.55 17.33 20.62
N ASP A 367 -6.84 18.22 21.57
CA ASP A 367 -7.45 17.86 22.84
C ASP A 367 -8.99 17.69 22.76
N THR A 368 -9.59 18.03 21.63
CA THR A 368 -11.03 17.82 21.40
C THR A 368 -11.35 16.41 20.93
N LEU A 369 -10.41 15.76 20.21
CA LEU A 369 -10.61 14.43 19.64
C LEU A 369 -10.78 13.34 20.72
N HIS A 370 -9.84 13.28 21.69
CA HIS A 370 -9.86 12.29 22.80
C HIS A 370 -9.57 12.92 24.17
N GLY A 371 -9.57 14.24 24.25
CA GLY A 371 -9.41 15.03 25.47
C GLY A 371 -7.95 15.22 25.92
N PRO A 372 -7.73 16.14 26.89
CA PRO A 372 -6.39 16.58 27.29
C PRO A 372 -5.52 15.47 27.92
N PHE A 373 -6.12 14.45 28.54
CA PHE A 373 -5.36 13.33 29.06
C PHE A 373 -4.65 12.55 27.94
N ARG A 374 -5.36 12.26 26.86
CA ARG A 374 -4.79 11.56 25.67
C ARG A 374 -3.74 12.42 24.98
N ARG A 375 -3.97 13.73 24.89
CA ARG A 375 -2.96 14.66 24.35
C ARG A 375 -1.65 14.59 25.15
N ASN A 376 -1.72 14.65 26.46
CA ASN A 376 -0.52 14.59 27.30
C ASN A 376 0.21 13.23 27.23
N LEU A 377 -0.53 12.12 27.13
CA LEU A 377 0.06 10.80 26.88
C LEU A 377 0.79 10.74 25.52
N ALA A 378 0.18 11.28 24.47
CA ALA A 378 0.76 11.32 23.14
C ALA A 378 2.03 12.19 23.10
N ARG A 379 2.00 13.35 23.78
CA ARG A 379 3.18 14.22 23.96
C ARG A 379 4.32 13.54 24.69
N ALA A 380 4.03 12.82 25.77
CA ALA A 380 5.03 12.05 26.51
C ALA A 380 5.63 10.89 25.66
N ARG A 381 4.86 10.32 24.73
CA ARG A 381 5.38 9.33 23.77
C ARG A 381 6.36 9.95 22.77
N LEU A 382 6.03 11.12 22.23
CA LEU A 382 6.91 11.86 21.32
C LEU A 382 8.20 12.30 22.04
N ASP A 383 8.10 12.87 23.23
CA ASP A 383 9.26 13.23 24.04
C ASP A 383 10.21 12.04 24.27
N ARG A 384 9.64 10.90 24.67
CA ARG A 384 10.42 9.66 24.83
C ARG A 384 11.04 9.19 23.52
N LEU A 385 10.35 9.31 22.38
CA LEU A 385 10.89 8.96 21.07
C LEU A 385 12.14 9.79 20.74
N PHE A 386 12.12 11.08 21.09
CA PHE A 386 13.23 12.00 20.77
C PHE A 386 14.37 11.95 21.78
N THR A 387 14.10 11.61 23.04
CA THR A 387 15.09 11.67 24.13
C THR A 387 15.69 10.33 24.50
N SER A 388 15.01 9.20 24.19
CA SER A 388 15.49 7.86 24.50
C SER A 388 16.07 7.15 23.27
N PRO A 389 17.39 6.87 23.22
CA PRO A 389 17.99 6.12 22.13
C PRO A 389 17.35 4.74 21.90
N ALA A 390 16.89 4.08 22.97
CA ALA A 390 16.22 2.78 22.86
C ALA A 390 14.85 2.91 22.17
N ALA A 391 14.07 3.95 22.49
CA ALA A 391 12.79 4.21 21.84
C ALA A 391 12.99 4.61 20.37
N GLY A 392 14.00 5.42 20.05
CA GLY A 392 14.37 5.78 18.68
C GLY A 392 14.75 4.56 17.83
N ARG A 393 15.57 3.64 18.39
CA ARG A 393 15.90 2.38 17.68
C ARG A 393 14.69 1.49 17.46
N ALA A 394 13.84 1.30 18.46
CA ALA A 394 12.62 0.51 18.30
C ALA A 394 11.68 1.11 17.24
N PHE A 395 11.56 2.44 17.20
CA PHE A 395 10.80 3.12 16.15
C PHE A 395 11.41 2.92 14.76
N ALA A 396 12.72 3.05 14.62
CA ALA A 396 13.43 2.83 13.37
C ALA A 396 13.24 1.40 12.86
N GLU A 397 13.32 0.39 13.74
CA GLU A 397 13.06 -1.02 13.41
C GLU A 397 11.63 -1.22 12.89
N LEU A 398 10.62 -0.64 13.55
CA LEU A 398 9.23 -0.69 13.10
C LEU A 398 9.03 0.03 11.76
N MET A 399 9.73 1.15 11.53
CA MET A 399 9.67 1.89 10.26
C MET A 399 10.29 1.11 9.10
N THR A 400 11.39 0.42 9.30
CA THR A 400 12.11 -0.32 8.25
C THR A 400 11.43 -1.63 7.87
N GLY A 401 10.53 -2.13 8.69
CA GLY A 401 9.84 -3.39 8.47
C GLY A 401 10.74 -4.62 8.65
N VAL A 402 11.86 -4.50 9.32
CA VAL A 402 12.76 -5.62 9.64
C VAL A 402 12.13 -6.43 10.78
N GLU A 403 11.90 -7.71 10.50
CA GLU A 403 11.64 -8.70 11.56
C GLU A 403 12.92 -9.50 11.78
N PRO A 404 13.28 -9.83 13.01
CA PRO A 404 14.23 -10.90 13.23
C PRO A 404 13.67 -12.20 12.62
N ASP A 405 14.50 -12.95 11.95
CA ASP A 405 14.17 -14.25 11.34
C ASP A 405 13.62 -15.27 12.36
#